data_1dbfe32e71653cc50b5582b68b1d0c5f
#
_entry.id   1dbfe32e71653cc50b5582b68b1d0c5f
#
_cell.length_a   1.000
_cell.length_b   1.000
_cell.length_c   1.000
_cell.angle_alpha   90.00
_cell.angle_beta   90.00
_cell.angle_gamma   90.00
#
_symmetry.space_group_name_H-M   'P 1'
#
loop_
_entity.id
_entity.type
_entity.pdbx_description
1 polymer ?
#
loop_
_entity_poly.entity_id
_entity_poly.type
_entity_poly.pdbx_seq_one_letter_code
_entity_poly.pdbx_strand_id
1 'polypeptide(L)'
;MVGRYRPSGYVLVSILLIRGSKKRCPDLKKEVKIENLFATPRGLAMSTVAGWDKVKGPVETAYTLPPSCYFSPDIYTSERKRIFSGGWVSFGRAEDLGNAGEYFASTVSDTPLVAVRGDDGEIRVFANTCRHRGMQLLSEGRGCVRQIACPFHGWGYALDGALTATPRMKSSIDFNKSDFGLIQISSAVREGFIFVNLDGAAGSVDDWLSGFSDLHQPWNLEALRTASQREFRVRCNWKLFLEVFNEYYHLKKVHPGTFGSLYRDPDPPEPVTGCFVSQFGEHVKKGSVGVLEKDHNELPLLPGLTGRLSNGTRYSWVYPNLSFAASRDALWMLEVTPIDPTETQVRMRLMFDADVMQSRGFAAKLATYEERMKIGMAEDIVVLEAQQIGVSSQFARQGRFCPELEPSVHAFQEWYAERMSAVS
;
A
#
# COMPACT_ATOMS: atom_id res chain seq x y z
N MET A 1 -29.88 -17.83 21.09
CA MET A 1 -28.96 -17.21 22.06
C MET A 1 -28.47 -15.92 21.47
N VAL A 2 -28.82 -14.78 22.04
CA VAL A 2 -28.53 -13.46 21.51
C VAL A 2 -27.15 -13.04 22.04
N GLY A 3 -26.14 -13.03 21.18
CA GLY A 3 -24.80 -12.55 21.51
C GLY A 3 -24.78 -11.02 21.64
N ARG A 4 -24.46 -10.52 22.81
CA ARG A 4 -24.37 -9.09 23.11
C ARG A 4 -23.10 -8.51 22.49
N TYR A 5 -23.29 -7.54 21.62
CA TYR A 5 -22.26 -6.65 21.08
C TYR A 5 -21.73 -5.75 22.21
N ARG A 6 -20.40 -5.75 22.44
CA ARG A 6 -19.71 -4.74 23.27
C ARG A 6 -18.87 -3.87 22.35
N PRO A 7 -19.10 -2.55 22.29
CA PRO A 7 -18.18 -1.64 21.63
C PRO A 7 -16.95 -1.40 22.53
N SER A 8 -15.76 -1.58 22.00
CA SER A 8 -14.48 -1.28 22.66
C SER A 8 -14.05 0.15 22.38
N GLY A 9 -13.72 0.88 23.45
CA GLY A 9 -12.73 1.93 23.42
C GLY A 9 -13.18 3.38 23.26
N TYR A 10 -13.89 3.92 24.24
CA TYR A 10 -13.81 5.37 24.49
C TYR A 10 -12.62 5.64 25.43
N VAL A 11 -11.66 6.42 24.97
CA VAL A 11 -10.59 6.97 25.81
C VAL A 11 -11.18 8.14 26.58
N LEU A 12 -11.45 7.95 27.87
CA LEU A 12 -11.78 9.02 28.81
C LEU A 12 -10.49 9.80 29.13
N VAL A 13 -10.39 11.03 28.64
CA VAL A 13 -9.38 11.98 29.11
C VAL A 13 -9.81 12.48 30.48
N SER A 14 -9.17 11.99 31.53
CA SER A 14 -9.36 12.48 32.91
C SER A 14 -8.65 13.82 33.06
N ILE A 15 -9.41 14.90 33.13
CA ILE A 15 -8.88 16.22 33.52
C ILE A 15 -8.71 16.21 35.05
N LEU A 16 -7.45 16.23 35.49
CA LEU A 16 -7.09 16.40 36.89
C LEU A 16 -7.35 17.87 37.30
N LEU A 17 -8.41 18.11 38.07
CA LEU A 17 -8.65 19.40 38.72
C LEU A 17 -7.76 19.53 39.96
N ILE A 18 -6.71 20.33 39.87
CA ILE A 18 -5.95 20.80 41.01
C ILE A 18 -6.72 21.92 41.70
N ARG A 19 -7.21 21.68 42.92
CA ARG A 19 -7.76 22.73 43.79
C ARG A 19 -6.63 23.58 44.36
N GLY A 20 -6.69 24.89 44.09
CA GLY A 20 -5.81 25.85 44.76
C GLY A 20 -6.23 27.30 44.54
N SER A 21 -6.71 27.89 45.63
CA SER A 21 -6.79 29.34 45.98
C SER A 21 -7.69 30.30 45.19
N LYS A 22 -8.63 30.84 45.96
CA LYS A 22 -9.51 31.99 45.63
C LYS A 22 -8.69 33.24 45.35
N LYS A 23 -8.77 33.80 44.14
CA LYS A 23 -8.67 35.24 43.87
C LYS A 23 -9.68 35.59 42.79
N ARG A 24 -10.52 36.62 43.08
CA ARG A 24 -11.53 37.17 42.18
C ARG A 24 -10.84 37.77 40.93
N CYS A 25 -11.31 37.45 39.77
CA CYS A 25 -10.98 38.11 38.53
C CYS A 25 -12.23 38.90 38.04
N PRO A 26 -12.08 40.12 37.52
CA PRO A 26 -13.21 40.96 37.11
C PRO A 26 -13.80 40.53 35.77
N ASP A 27 -15.08 40.89 35.60
CA ASP A 27 -15.88 40.65 34.40
C ASP A 27 -15.20 41.15 33.12
N LEU A 28 -14.99 40.21 32.19
CA LEU A 28 -14.71 40.50 30.79
C LEU A 28 -15.76 39.82 29.92
N LYS A 29 -16.91 40.50 29.76
CA LYS A 29 -17.80 40.27 28.62
C LYS A 29 -17.09 40.81 27.38
N LYS A 30 -16.40 39.98 26.65
CA LYS A 30 -16.05 40.19 25.24
C LYS A 30 -16.78 39.12 24.42
N GLU A 31 -17.83 39.58 23.70
CA GLU A 31 -18.39 38.85 22.60
C GLU A 31 -17.29 38.64 21.58
N VAL A 32 -16.82 37.37 21.41
CA VAL A 32 -15.97 36.99 20.29
C VAL A 32 -16.89 36.75 19.10
N LYS A 33 -16.93 37.71 18.17
CA LYS A 33 -17.52 37.48 16.85
C LYS A 33 -16.77 36.36 16.15
N ILE A 34 -17.44 35.23 15.98
CA ILE A 34 -16.97 34.13 15.13
C ILE A 34 -17.32 34.54 13.68
N GLU A 35 -16.56 35.45 13.12
CA GLU A 35 -16.52 35.69 11.67
C GLU A 35 -15.17 35.22 11.14
N ASN A 36 -15.23 34.26 10.18
CA ASN A 36 -14.10 33.70 9.40
C ASN A 36 -13.31 32.53 10.01
N LEU A 37 -13.98 31.44 10.38
CA LEU A 37 -13.33 30.15 10.60
C LEU A 37 -13.46 29.19 9.40
N PHE A 38 -13.97 29.65 8.26
CA PHE A 38 -14.05 28.87 7.00
C PHE A 38 -13.42 29.65 5.84
N ALA A 39 -12.20 30.10 6.03
CA ALA A 39 -11.35 30.39 4.89
C ALA A 39 -10.84 29.03 4.37
N THR A 40 -11.48 28.52 3.32
CA THR A 40 -10.88 27.46 2.50
C THR A 40 -9.48 27.94 2.09
N PRO A 41 -8.41 27.19 2.39
CA PRO A 41 -7.10 27.53 1.87
C PRO A 41 -7.24 27.58 0.33
N ARG A 42 -6.86 28.68 -0.29
CA ARG A 42 -6.70 28.73 -1.74
C ARG A 42 -5.65 27.70 -2.07
N GLY A 43 -6.06 26.58 -2.71
CA GLY A 43 -5.15 25.55 -3.13
C GLY A 43 -4.02 26.19 -3.93
N LEU A 44 -2.79 26.00 -3.49
CA LEU A 44 -1.62 26.31 -4.32
C LEU A 44 -1.78 25.54 -5.60
N ALA A 45 -1.80 26.23 -6.75
CA ALA A 45 -1.76 25.55 -8.03
C ALA A 45 -0.49 24.69 -8.06
N MET A 46 -0.63 23.39 -8.34
CA MET A 46 0.49 22.42 -8.35
C MET A 46 1.66 22.84 -9.28
N SER A 47 1.40 23.70 -10.27
CA SER A 47 2.40 24.34 -11.14
C SER A 47 3.38 25.25 -10.39
N THR A 48 3.19 25.53 -9.10
CA THR A 48 4.04 26.43 -8.30
C THR A 48 5.03 25.71 -7.37
N VAL A 49 5.02 24.38 -7.30
CA VAL A 49 6.07 23.65 -6.58
C VAL A 49 7.36 23.72 -7.37
N ALA A 50 8.31 24.51 -6.88
CA ALA A 50 9.60 24.69 -7.55
C ALA A 50 10.44 23.40 -7.45
N GLY A 51 11.11 23.02 -8.53
CA GLY A 51 12.08 21.92 -8.54
C GLY A 51 11.61 20.60 -9.12
N TRP A 52 10.40 20.51 -9.68
CA TRP A 52 9.96 19.33 -10.43
C TRP A 52 10.85 19.01 -11.64
N ASP A 53 11.30 20.04 -12.34
CA ASP A 53 12.20 19.95 -13.50
C ASP A 53 13.55 19.34 -13.16
N LYS A 54 14.03 19.51 -11.93
CA LYS A 54 15.30 18.96 -11.46
C LYS A 54 15.29 17.46 -11.18
N VAL A 55 14.12 16.87 -11.05
CA VAL A 55 13.97 15.41 -10.83
C VAL A 55 14.21 14.64 -12.14
N LYS A 56 13.93 15.28 -13.28
CA LYS A 56 14.00 14.66 -14.60
C LYS A 56 15.44 14.64 -15.15
N GLY A 57 15.67 13.68 -16.02
CA GLY A 57 16.94 13.51 -16.71
C GLY A 57 17.84 12.43 -16.12
N PRO A 58 19.12 12.35 -16.52
CA PRO A 58 20.01 11.28 -16.06
C PRO A 58 20.22 11.31 -14.55
N VAL A 59 20.22 10.12 -13.91
CA VAL A 59 20.37 9.97 -12.46
C VAL A 59 21.62 10.65 -11.92
N GLU A 60 22.70 10.73 -12.72
CA GLU A 60 23.96 11.37 -12.35
C GLU A 60 23.82 12.89 -12.13
N THR A 61 22.79 13.51 -12.70
CA THR A 61 22.56 14.96 -12.60
C THR A 61 21.24 15.34 -11.96
N ALA A 62 20.31 14.39 -11.83
CA ALA A 62 19.00 14.59 -11.24
C ALA A 62 19.07 14.92 -9.74
N TYR A 63 18.04 15.56 -9.23
CA TYR A 63 17.82 15.85 -7.83
C TYR A 63 16.62 15.05 -7.32
N THR A 64 16.62 14.76 -6.01
CA THR A 64 15.48 14.13 -5.35
C THR A 64 14.23 15.03 -5.42
N LEU A 65 13.05 14.47 -5.12
CA LEU A 65 11.81 15.25 -5.02
C LEU A 65 11.97 16.46 -4.07
N PRO A 66 11.26 17.57 -4.34
CA PRO A 66 11.15 18.66 -3.39
C PRO A 66 10.66 18.17 -2.02
N PRO A 67 11.26 18.61 -0.90
CA PRO A 67 10.89 18.13 0.45
C PRO A 67 9.39 18.25 0.76
N SER A 68 8.70 19.27 0.22
CA SER A 68 7.25 19.45 0.39
C SER A 68 6.42 18.26 -0.11
N CYS A 69 6.95 17.43 -1.01
CA CYS A 69 6.30 16.21 -1.49
C CYS A 69 6.09 15.18 -0.37
N TYR A 70 6.82 15.29 0.72
CA TYR A 70 6.78 14.31 1.81
C TYR A 70 5.98 14.75 3.04
N PHE A 71 5.43 15.97 3.04
CA PHE A 71 4.67 16.46 4.22
C PHE A 71 3.53 17.46 3.91
N SER A 72 3.43 17.98 2.68
CA SER A 72 2.41 18.99 2.35
C SER A 72 1.03 18.35 2.23
N PRO A 73 0.01 18.84 2.98
CA PRO A 73 -1.38 18.38 2.83
C PRO A 73 -1.96 18.65 1.44
N ASP A 74 -1.56 19.73 0.77
CA ASP A 74 -2.04 20.07 -0.58
C ASP A 74 -1.50 19.10 -1.62
N ILE A 75 -0.21 18.74 -1.51
CA ILE A 75 0.40 17.72 -2.36
C ILE A 75 -0.26 16.38 -2.10
N TYR A 76 -0.45 15.99 -0.86
CA TYR A 76 -1.15 14.76 -0.49
C TYR A 76 -2.58 14.68 -1.07
N THR A 77 -3.32 15.78 -1.01
CA THR A 77 -4.65 15.86 -1.63
C THR A 77 -4.58 15.63 -3.14
N SER A 78 -3.55 16.16 -3.79
CA SER A 78 -3.32 15.97 -5.22
C SER A 78 -2.86 14.54 -5.55
N GLU A 79 -2.02 13.93 -4.71
CA GLU A 79 -1.62 12.51 -4.82
C GLU A 79 -2.83 11.58 -4.79
N ARG A 80 -3.74 11.80 -3.84
CA ARG A 80 -4.96 11.01 -3.74
C ARG A 80 -5.76 11.00 -5.04
N LYS A 81 -5.83 12.13 -5.72
CA LYS A 81 -6.55 12.27 -6.99
C LYS A 81 -5.73 11.72 -8.16
N ARG A 82 -4.48 12.15 -8.33
CA ARG A 82 -3.68 11.89 -9.54
C ARG A 82 -2.97 10.56 -9.53
N ILE A 83 -2.54 10.10 -8.35
CA ILE A 83 -1.77 8.87 -8.17
C ILE A 83 -2.70 7.71 -7.79
N PHE A 84 -3.45 7.86 -6.68
CA PHE A 84 -4.24 6.76 -6.11
C PHE A 84 -5.61 6.58 -6.75
N SER A 85 -6.25 7.63 -7.26
CA SER A 85 -7.51 7.50 -8.00
C SER A 85 -7.29 7.38 -9.49
N GLY A 86 -6.32 8.14 -10.05
CA GLY A 86 -6.03 8.19 -11.49
C GLY A 86 -5.07 7.12 -12.00
N GLY A 87 -4.56 6.24 -11.15
CA GLY A 87 -3.67 5.13 -11.50
C GLY A 87 -4.24 3.77 -11.13
N TRP A 88 -3.57 2.70 -11.55
CA TRP A 88 -3.81 1.36 -11.04
C TRP A 88 -3.11 1.17 -9.70
N VAL A 89 -3.86 0.71 -8.69
CA VAL A 89 -3.42 0.56 -7.31
C VAL A 89 -3.57 -0.90 -6.90
N SER A 90 -2.57 -1.49 -6.26
CA SER A 90 -2.68 -2.82 -5.67
C SER A 90 -3.69 -2.80 -4.51
N PHE A 91 -4.60 -3.78 -4.49
CA PHE A 91 -5.69 -3.90 -3.53
C PHE A 91 -5.69 -5.25 -2.79
N GLY A 92 -4.61 -6.00 -2.85
CA GLY A 92 -4.46 -7.29 -2.20
C GLY A 92 -4.20 -8.45 -3.13
N ARG A 93 -4.42 -9.66 -2.65
CA ARG A 93 -4.12 -10.90 -3.37
C ARG A 93 -5.39 -11.68 -3.71
N ALA A 94 -5.44 -12.27 -4.91
CA ALA A 94 -6.56 -13.12 -5.35
C ALA A 94 -6.72 -14.39 -4.51
N GLU A 95 -5.63 -14.90 -3.93
CA GLU A 95 -5.64 -16.05 -3.01
C GLU A 95 -6.46 -15.80 -1.74
N ASP A 96 -6.61 -14.54 -1.34
CA ASP A 96 -7.41 -14.14 -0.19
C ASP A 96 -8.90 -14.40 -0.36
N LEU A 97 -9.32 -14.65 -1.61
CA LEU A 97 -10.70 -14.84 -2.05
C LEU A 97 -10.84 -16.19 -2.76
N GLY A 98 -10.52 -17.29 -2.05
CA GLY A 98 -10.47 -18.65 -2.61
C GLY A 98 -11.84 -19.21 -3.00
N ASN A 99 -12.91 -18.84 -2.28
CA ASN A 99 -14.25 -19.38 -2.44
C ASN A 99 -15.29 -18.29 -2.71
N ALA A 100 -16.40 -18.66 -3.36
CA ALA A 100 -17.52 -17.75 -3.58
C ALA A 100 -18.02 -17.14 -2.27
N GLY A 101 -18.24 -15.82 -2.27
CA GLY A 101 -18.64 -15.03 -1.11
C GLY A 101 -17.52 -14.58 -0.20
N GLU A 102 -16.30 -15.11 -0.33
CA GLU A 102 -15.15 -14.53 0.37
C GLU A 102 -14.88 -13.13 -0.14
N TYR A 103 -14.62 -12.21 0.80
CA TYR A 103 -14.38 -10.81 0.49
C TYR A 103 -13.19 -10.26 1.26
N PHE A 104 -12.61 -9.22 0.69
CA PHE A 104 -11.64 -8.34 1.30
C PHE A 104 -12.10 -6.89 1.14
N ALA A 105 -12.27 -6.15 2.24
CA ALA A 105 -12.67 -4.76 2.25
C ALA A 105 -11.56 -3.87 2.84
N SER A 106 -11.24 -2.78 2.15
CA SER A 106 -10.25 -1.80 2.55
C SER A 106 -10.55 -0.46 1.89
N THR A 107 -9.75 0.56 2.16
CA THR A 107 -9.92 1.92 1.65
C THR A 107 -8.78 2.27 0.70
N VAL A 108 -9.12 2.87 -0.44
CA VAL A 108 -8.16 3.47 -1.40
C VAL A 108 -8.55 4.92 -1.61
N SER A 109 -7.64 5.87 -1.38
CA SER A 109 -7.91 7.31 -1.57
C SER A 109 -9.21 7.79 -0.90
N ASP A 110 -9.43 7.39 0.36
CA ASP A 110 -10.65 7.64 1.16
C ASP A 110 -11.94 6.98 0.60
N THR A 111 -11.84 6.14 -0.41
CA THR A 111 -12.99 5.42 -0.96
C THR A 111 -13.01 4.00 -0.38
N PRO A 112 -14.03 3.64 0.40
CA PRO A 112 -14.18 2.27 0.89
C PRO A 112 -14.54 1.35 -0.26
N LEU A 113 -13.75 0.29 -0.46
CA LEU A 113 -13.91 -0.72 -1.49
C LEU A 113 -14.10 -2.11 -0.89
N VAL A 114 -14.68 -3.00 -1.66
CA VAL A 114 -14.76 -4.42 -1.35
C VAL A 114 -14.47 -5.24 -2.61
N ALA A 115 -13.47 -6.10 -2.53
CA ALA A 115 -13.27 -7.18 -3.49
C ALA A 115 -14.04 -8.42 -3.00
N VAL A 116 -14.76 -9.10 -3.87
CA VAL A 116 -15.53 -10.30 -3.55
C VAL A 116 -15.42 -11.31 -4.69
N ARG A 117 -15.34 -12.60 -4.36
CA ARG A 117 -15.48 -13.67 -5.36
C ARG A 117 -16.95 -13.99 -5.59
N GLY A 118 -17.39 -13.87 -6.82
CA GLY A 118 -18.73 -14.23 -7.26
C GLY A 118 -18.98 -15.74 -7.28
N ASP A 119 -20.25 -16.13 -7.43
CA ASP A 119 -20.65 -17.54 -7.61
C ASP A 119 -20.12 -18.14 -8.92
N ASP A 120 -19.82 -17.28 -9.90
CA ASP A 120 -19.19 -17.62 -11.19
C ASP A 120 -17.66 -17.77 -11.12
N GLY A 121 -17.07 -17.58 -9.94
CA GLY A 121 -15.62 -17.66 -9.70
C GLY A 121 -14.85 -16.37 -10.00
N GLU A 122 -15.49 -15.34 -10.55
CA GLU A 122 -14.85 -14.06 -10.89
C GLU A 122 -14.67 -13.17 -9.65
N ILE A 123 -13.52 -12.49 -9.57
CA ILE A 123 -13.28 -11.47 -8.55
C ILE A 123 -13.72 -10.12 -9.10
N ARG A 124 -14.64 -9.47 -8.38
CA ARG A 124 -15.11 -8.13 -8.68
C ARG A 124 -14.83 -7.19 -7.53
N VAL A 125 -14.57 -5.93 -7.84
CA VAL A 125 -14.41 -4.88 -6.82
C VAL A 125 -15.55 -3.89 -6.95
N PHE A 126 -16.17 -3.57 -5.82
CA PHE A 126 -17.27 -2.62 -5.74
C PHE A 126 -16.93 -1.49 -4.77
N ALA A 127 -17.52 -0.32 -4.98
CA ALA A 127 -17.64 0.67 -3.92
C ALA A 127 -18.39 0.05 -2.73
N ASN A 128 -17.78 0.01 -1.57
CA ASN A 128 -18.34 -0.58 -0.35
C ASN A 128 -19.40 0.34 0.29
N THR A 129 -20.37 0.78 -0.53
CA THR A 129 -21.31 1.83 -0.20
C THR A 129 -22.72 1.47 -0.71
N CYS A 130 -23.69 1.45 0.20
CA CYS A 130 -25.07 1.13 -0.11
C CYS A 130 -25.71 2.19 -1.02
N ARG A 131 -26.32 1.76 -2.11
CA ARG A 131 -26.99 2.65 -3.09
C ARG A 131 -28.26 3.33 -2.57
N HIS A 132 -28.74 2.95 -1.37
CA HIS A 132 -29.87 3.61 -0.74
C HIS A 132 -29.49 4.97 -0.11
N ARG A 133 -28.58 4.97 0.87
CA ARG A 133 -28.20 6.17 1.64
C ARG A 133 -26.74 6.16 2.08
N GLY A 134 -25.84 5.54 1.30
CA GLY A 134 -24.40 5.64 1.50
C GLY A 134 -23.84 4.85 2.68
N MET A 135 -24.59 3.96 3.33
CA MET A 135 -24.07 3.15 4.43
C MET A 135 -22.96 2.22 3.93
N GLN A 136 -21.84 2.15 4.65
CA GLN A 136 -20.81 1.14 4.41
C GLN A 136 -21.41 -0.25 4.60
N LEU A 137 -21.18 -1.15 3.62
CA LEU A 137 -21.84 -2.45 3.57
C LEU A 137 -21.13 -3.50 4.42
N LEU A 138 -19.83 -3.63 4.24
CA LEU A 138 -19.00 -4.63 4.89
C LEU A 138 -17.87 -3.92 5.68
N SER A 139 -17.56 -4.45 6.85
CA SER A 139 -16.45 -3.95 7.67
C SER A 139 -15.11 -4.22 7.00
N GLU A 140 -14.12 -3.39 7.27
CA GLU A 140 -12.74 -3.59 6.81
C GLU A 140 -12.19 -4.96 7.23
N GLY A 141 -11.29 -5.48 6.40
CA GLY A 141 -10.70 -6.80 6.58
C GLY A 141 -11.33 -7.87 5.71
N ARG A 142 -11.26 -9.11 6.13
CA ARG A 142 -11.70 -10.29 5.39
C ARG A 142 -12.94 -10.92 6.03
N GLY A 143 -13.75 -11.54 5.20
CA GLY A 143 -14.89 -12.31 5.65
C GLY A 143 -15.50 -13.12 4.53
N CYS A 144 -16.65 -13.73 4.82
CA CYS A 144 -17.42 -14.48 3.85
C CYS A 144 -18.92 -14.18 4.00
N VAL A 145 -19.60 -13.92 2.90
CA VAL A 145 -21.03 -13.64 2.85
C VAL A 145 -21.71 -14.40 1.70
N ARG A 146 -22.94 -14.80 1.88
CA ARG A 146 -23.77 -15.38 0.78
C ARG A 146 -24.37 -14.30 -0.12
N GLN A 147 -24.56 -13.11 0.44
CA GLN A 147 -25.00 -11.90 -0.24
C GLN A 147 -24.49 -10.69 0.55
N ILE A 148 -24.29 -9.57 -0.10
CA ILE A 148 -23.89 -8.32 0.54
C ILE A 148 -25.16 -7.63 1.05
N ALA A 149 -25.37 -7.60 2.37
CA ALA A 149 -26.56 -7.02 2.98
C ALA A 149 -26.24 -5.73 3.72
N CYS A 150 -26.97 -4.67 3.41
CA CYS A 150 -26.83 -3.39 4.09
C CYS A 150 -27.34 -3.50 5.54
N PRO A 151 -26.49 -3.21 6.56
CA PRO A 151 -26.88 -3.33 7.97
C PRO A 151 -27.89 -2.28 8.40
N PHE A 152 -28.15 -1.24 7.59
CA PHE A 152 -29.04 -0.15 7.94
C PHE A 152 -30.52 -0.47 7.67
N HIS A 153 -30.89 -0.82 6.42
CA HIS A 153 -32.28 -1.07 6.03
C HIS A 153 -32.50 -2.41 5.32
N GLY A 154 -31.49 -3.27 5.31
CA GLY A 154 -31.62 -4.61 4.71
C GLY A 154 -31.67 -4.64 3.19
N TRP A 155 -31.19 -3.59 2.48
CA TRP A 155 -30.96 -3.72 1.05
C TRP A 155 -29.92 -4.81 0.81
N GLY A 156 -30.24 -5.74 -0.09
CA GLY A 156 -29.40 -6.90 -0.37
C GLY A 156 -28.92 -6.91 -1.80
N TYR A 157 -27.64 -7.24 -1.97
CA TYR A 157 -26.98 -7.32 -3.26
C TYR A 157 -26.41 -8.73 -3.46
N ALA A 158 -26.56 -9.28 -4.66
CA ALA A 158 -25.86 -10.49 -5.04
C ALA A 158 -24.33 -10.26 -5.12
N LEU A 159 -23.56 -11.32 -5.25
CA LEU A 159 -22.10 -11.24 -5.32
C LEU A 159 -21.59 -10.63 -6.64
N ASP A 160 -22.45 -10.55 -7.66
CA ASP A 160 -22.20 -9.81 -8.91
C ASP A 160 -22.56 -8.32 -8.83
N GLY A 161 -23.04 -7.85 -7.67
CA GLY A 161 -23.44 -6.47 -7.41
C GLY A 161 -24.91 -6.16 -7.70
N ALA A 162 -25.69 -7.05 -8.26
CA ALA A 162 -27.09 -6.81 -8.57
C ALA A 162 -27.93 -6.61 -7.31
N LEU A 163 -28.82 -5.59 -7.29
CA LEU A 163 -29.74 -5.34 -6.17
C LEU A 163 -30.87 -6.39 -6.17
N THR A 164 -30.91 -7.22 -5.14
CA THR A 164 -31.87 -8.35 -5.03
C THR A 164 -33.01 -8.07 -4.05
N ALA A 165 -32.72 -7.41 -2.93
CA ALA A 165 -33.68 -7.16 -1.87
C ALA A 165 -33.80 -5.68 -1.50
N THR A 166 -35.06 -5.20 -1.39
CA THR A 166 -35.37 -3.79 -1.04
C THR A 166 -36.61 -3.76 -0.13
N PRO A 167 -36.44 -4.03 1.17
CA PRO A 167 -37.57 -4.11 2.09
C PRO A 167 -38.46 -2.86 2.04
N ARG A 168 -39.78 -3.07 1.94
CA ARG A 168 -40.81 -2.02 1.97
C ARG A 168 -40.76 -0.96 0.84
N MET A 169 -40.04 -1.21 -0.27
CA MET A 169 -39.97 -0.29 -1.42
C MET A 169 -41.09 -0.43 -2.45
N LYS A 170 -42.10 -1.28 -2.21
CA LYS A 170 -43.17 -1.55 -3.16
C LYS A 170 -44.01 -0.34 -3.60
N SER A 171 -44.09 0.69 -2.73
CA SER A 171 -44.84 1.93 -3.02
C SER A 171 -43.99 3.02 -3.66
N SER A 172 -42.71 2.78 -3.89
CA SER A 172 -41.82 3.74 -4.56
C SER A 172 -42.18 3.76 -6.05
N ILE A 173 -42.49 4.94 -6.57
CA ILE A 173 -42.79 5.16 -7.98
C ILE A 173 -41.49 5.23 -8.78
N ASP A 174 -41.48 4.69 -9.98
CA ASP A 174 -40.35 4.68 -10.91
C ASP A 174 -39.05 4.06 -10.32
N PHE A 175 -39.21 3.15 -9.36
CA PHE A 175 -38.10 2.44 -8.74
C PHE A 175 -37.82 1.12 -9.42
N ASN A 176 -36.75 1.06 -10.21
CA ASN A 176 -36.30 -0.19 -10.84
C ASN A 176 -35.00 -0.66 -10.16
N LYS A 177 -34.97 -1.87 -9.62
CA LYS A 177 -33.80 -2.44 -8.93
C LYS A 177 -32.56 -2.49 -9.81
N SER A 178 -32.69 -2.68 -11.13
CA SER A 178 -31.55 -2.72 -12.06
C SER A 178 -30.69 -1.43 -12.03
N ASP A 179 -31.31 -0.29 -11.65
CA ASP A 179 -30.62 1.00 -11.65
C ASP A 179 -29.82 1.26 -10.34
N PHE A 180 -29.98 0.36 -9.37
CA PHE A 180 -29.41 0.48 -8.03
C PHE A 180 -28.47 -0.67 -7.63
N GLY A 181 -27.87 -1.37 -8.61
CA GLY A 181 -26.76 -2.28 -8.38
C GLY A 181 -25.54 -1.57 -7.73
N LEU A 182 -24.65 -2.31 -7.09
CA LEU A 182 -23.40 -1.75 -6.57
C LEU A 182 -22.58 -1.12 -7.71
N ILE A 183 -21.86 -0.04 -7.39
CA ILE A 183 -20.95 0.57 -8.36
C ILE A 183 -19.71 -0.30 -8.44
N GLN A 184 -19.51 -0.91 -9.60
CA GLN A 184 -18.32 -1.70 -9.87
C GLN A 184 -17.15 -0.77 -10.19
N ILE A 185 -15.99 -1.07 -9.60
CA ILE A 185 -14.73 -0.36 -9.81
C ILE A 185 -13.92 -1.14 -10.86
N SER A 186 -13.27 -0.41 -11.76
CA SER A 186 -12.33 -1.02 -12.71
C SER A 186 -11.29 -1.82 -11.96
N SER A 187 -11.24 -3.12 -12.21
CA SER A 187 -10.34 -4.03 -11.49
C SER A 187 -9.85 -5.15 -12.40
N ALA A 188 -8.66 -5.66 -12.08
CA ALA A 188 -8.06 -6.79 -12.78
C ALA A 188 -7.20 -7.63 -11.83
N VAL A 189 -7.05 -8.91 -12.14
CA VAL A 189 -6.09 -9.78 -11.45
C VAL A 189 -4.94 -10.06 -12.41
N ARG A 190 -3.70 -9.79 -11.98
CA ARG A 190 -2.46 -10.10 -12.71
C ARG A 190 -1.43 -10.66 -11.75
N GLU A 191 -0.83 -11.79 -12.11
CA GLU A 191 0.18 -12.49 -11.27
C GLU A 191 -0.29 -12.71 -9.82
N GLY A 192 -1.61 -12.95 -9.63
CA GLY A 192 -2.23 -13.15 -8.34
C GLY A 192 -2.44 -11.86 -7.52
N PHE A 193 -2.08 -10.67 -8.01
CA PHE A 193 -2.41 -9.39 -7.39
C PHE A 193 -3.74 -8.85 -7.94
N ILE A 194 -4.56 -8.28 -7.06
CA ILE A 194 -5.75 -7.53 -7.45
C ILE A 194 -5.35 -6.07 -7.62
N PHE A 195 -5.62 -5.51 -8.79
CA PHE A 195 -5.43 -4.09 -9.08
C PHE A 195 -6.77 -3.40 -9.26
N VAL A 196 -6.87 -2.15 -8.83
CA VAL A 196 -8.05 -1.31 -8.98
C VAL A 196 -7.69 0.04 -9.57
N ASN A 197 -8.57 0.61 -10.38
CA ASN A 197 -8.49 2.00 -10.86
C ASN A 197 -9.82 2.70 -10.55
N LEU A 198 -9.79 3.73 -9.68
CA LEU A 198 -10.98 4.36 -9.13
C LEU A 198 -11.71 5.25 -10.13
N ASP A 199 -11.00 6.01 -10.95
CA ASP A 199 -11.63 6.92 -11.93
C ASP A 199 -11.90 6.26 -13.29
N GLY A 200 -11.41 5.04 -13.49
CA GLY A 200 -11.58 4.29 -14.73
C GLY A 200 -10.82 4.85 -15.93
N ALA A 201 -9.91 5.81 -15.73
CA ALA A 201 -9.24 6.53 -16.81
C ALA A 201 -7.77 6.14 -17.04
N ALA A 202 -7.22 5.21 -16.26
CA ALA A 202 -5.80 4.84 -16.32
C ALA A 202 -5.39 4.02 -17.57
N GLY A 203 -6.30 3.72 -18.47
CA GLY A 203 -6.05 2.79 -19.58
C GLY A 203 -6.07 1.33 -19.12
N SER A 204 -5.52 0.41 -19.93
CA SER A 204 -5.50 -1.00 -19.58
C SER A 204 -4.48 -1.31 -18.48
N VAL A 205 -4.80 -2.30 -17.63
CA VAL A 205 -3.82 -2.80 -16.64
C VAL A 205 -2.62 -3.46 -17.33
N ASP A 206 -2.80 -4.01 -18.51
CA ASP A 206 -1.72 -4.68 -19.26
C ASP A 206 -0.71 -3.66 -19.80
N ASP A 207 -1.16 -2.47 -20.21
CA ASP A 207 -0.25 -1.36 -20.55
C ASP A 207 0.47 -0.85 -19.30
N TRP A 208 -0.25 -0.75 -18.16
CA TRP A 208 0.35 -0.33 -16.87
C TRP A 208 1.42 -1.29 -16.39
N LEU A 209 1.25 -2.58 -16.61
CA LEU A 209 2.15 -3.67 -16.23
C LEU A 209 2.96 -4.21 -17.41
N SER A 210 3.17 -3.42 -18.46
CA SER A 210 3.87 -3.89 -19.66
C SER A 210 5.27 -4.44 -19.33
N GLY A 211 5.51 -5.71 -19.67
CA GLY A 211 6.73 -6.46 -19.36
C GLY A 211 6.78 -7.09 -17.96
N PHE A 212 5.78 -6.87 -17.10
CA PHE A 212 5.79 -7.37 -15.72
C PHE A 212 5.74 -8.90 -15.63
N SER A 213 4.81 -9.54 -16.34
CA SER A 213 4.63 -10.98 -16.30
C SER A 213 5.84 -11.72 -16.84
N ASP A 214 6.39 -11.29 -17.96
CA ASP A 214 7.58 -11.92 -18.57
C ASP A 214 8.79 -11.85 -17.63
N LEU A 215 8.99 -10.70 -17.00
CA LEU A 215 10.12 -10.47 -16.10
C LEU A 215 10.04 -11.33 -14.82
N HIS A 216 8.83 -11.59 -14.33
CA HIS A 216 8.62 -12.32 -13.08
C HIS A 216 8.21 -13.78 -13.27
N GLN A 217 8.04 -14.23 -14.54
CA GLN A 217 7.67 -15.62 -14.87
C GLN A 217 8.49 -16.68 -14.11
N PRO A 218 9.84 -16.53 -13.92
CA PRO A 218 10.60 -17.53 -13.20
C PRO A 218 10.21 -17.75 -11.74
N TRP A 219 9.61 -16.75 -11.09
CA TRP A 219 9.15 -16.85 -9.70
C TRP A 219 7.71 -17.34 -9.56
N ASN A 220 6.93 -17.40 -10.65
CA ASN A 220 5.53 -17.83 -10.65
C ASN A 220 4.71 -17.21 -9.52
N LEU A 221 4.64 -15.87 -9.50
CA LEU A 221 4.08 -15.09 -8.38
C LEU A 221 2.63 -15.47 -8.04
N GLU A 222 1.86 -15.91 -9.03
CA GLU A 222 0.46 -16.35 -8.83
C GLU A 222 0.37 -17.62 -7.98
N ALA A 223 1.35 -18.53 -8.09
CA ALA A 223 1.37 -19.79 -7.35
C ALA A 223 1.79 -19.61 -5.89
N LEU A 224 2.43 -18.51 -5.53
CA LEU A 224 2.88 -18.27 -4.16
C LEU A 224 1.69 -18.02 -3.21
N ARG A 225 1.83 -18.51 -1.97
CA ARG A 225 0.81 -18.41 -0.93
C ARG A 225 1.36 -17.67 0.29
N THR A 226 0.52 -16.86 0.90
CA THR A 226 0.85 -16.12 2.12
C THR A 226 0.91 -17.06 3.33
N ALA A 227 2.09 -17.20 3.92
CA ALA A 227 2.30 -17.93 5.17
C ALA A 227 2.24 -17.02 6.39
N SER A 228 2.62 -15.76 6.26
CA SER A 228 2.58 -14.77 7.33
C SER A 228 2.17 -13.41 6.80
N GLN A 229 1.30 -12.72 7.54
CA GLN A 229 0.90 -11.35 7.24
C GLN A 229 0.96 -10.52 8.52
N ARG A 230 1.45 -9.29 8.40
CA ARG A 230 1.45 -8.28 9.46
C ARG A 230 1.01 -6.95 8.92
N GLU A 231 0.28 -6.19 9.75
CA GLU A 231 -0.08 -4.80 9.46
C GLU A 231 0.44 -3.92 10.58
N PHE A 232 1.03 -2.80 10.20
CA PHE A 232 1.59 -1.83 11.16
C PHE A 232 1.59 -0.44 10.53
N ARG A 233 1.77 0.59 11.36
CA ARG A 233 1.88 1.98 10.93
C ARG A 233 3.28 2.49 11.16
N VAL A 234 3.74 3.36 10.25
CA VAL A 234 5.02 4.05 10.33
C VAL A 234 4.76 5.54 10.20
N ARG A 235 5.38 6.34 11.05
CA ARG A 235 5.28 7.80 11.01
C ARG A 235 6.22 8.38 9.96
N CYS A 236 5.96 8.02 8.72
CA CYS A 236 6.63 8.59 7.56
C CYS A 236 5.68 8.62 6.36
N ASN A 237 6.03 9.45 5.38
CA ASN A 237 5.35 9.50 4.09
C ASN A 237 5.49 8.17 3.35
N TRP A 238 4.45 7.76 2.64
CA TRP A 238 4.42 6.48 1.91
C TRP A 238 5.55 6.32 0.88
N LYS A 239 6.01 7.43 0.28
CA LYS A 239 7.15 7.40 -0.65
C LYS A 239 8.44 7.06 0.06
N LEU A 240 8.75 7.72 1.19
CA LEU A 240 9.95 7.41 1.98
C LEU A 240 10.02 5.92 2.33
N PHE A 241 8.88 5.34 2.73
CA PHE A 241 8.82 3.93 3.10
C PHE A 241 9.18 3.01 1.92
N LEU A 242 8.61 3.27 0.73
CA LEU A 242 8.89 2.45 -0.45
C LEU A 242 10.24 2.78 -1.09
N GLU A 243 10.71 4.00 -1.00
CA GLU A 243 12.05 4.41 -1.47
C GLU A 243 13.14 3.60 -0.76
N VAL A 244 13.13 3.54 0.57
CA VAL A 244 14.09 2.76 1.36
C VAL A 244 14.08 1.28 0.96
N PHE A 245 12.91 0.69 0.72
CA PHE A 245 12.81 -0.73 0.34
C PHE A 245 13.37 -1.02 -1.07
N ASN A 246 13.47 -0.02 -1.93
CA ASN A 246 13.84 -0.19 -3.35
C ASN A 246 15.21 0.40 -3.70
N GLU A 247 16.11 0.54 -2.72
CA GLU A 247 17.48 0.98 -2.97
C GLU A 247 18.50 0.18 -2.14
N TYR A 248 19.77 0.28 -2.53
CA TYR A 248 20.85 -0.49 -1.92
C TYR A 248 21.82 0.39 -1.12
N TYR A 249 21.64 1.72 -1.15
CA TYR A 249 22.62 2.65 -0.61
C TYR A 249 22.68 2.64 0.92
N HIS A 250 21.53 2.50 1.60
CA HIS A 250 21.46 2.43 3.06
C HIS A 250 21.93 1.08 3.64
N LEU A 251 21.92 -0.01 2.85
CA LEU A 251 22.08 -1.38 3.37
C LEU A 251 23.29 -1.56 4.28
N LYS A 252 24.47 -1.13 3.84
CA LYS A 252 25.72 -1.30 4.62
C LYS A 252 25.72 -0.52 5.92
N LYS A 253 24.98 0.61 5.98
CA LYS A 253 24.97 1.50 7.14
C LYS A 253 23.88 1.17 8.13
N VAL A 254 22.67 0.88 7.63
CA VAL A 254 21.48 0.62 8.45
C VAL A 254 21.43 -0.83 8.91
N HIS A 255 21.88 -1.76 8.07
CA HIS A 255 21.78 -3.19 8.28
C HIS A 255 23.13 -3.92 8.43
N PRO A 256 24.05 -3.46 9.27
CA PRO A 256 25.42 -4.04 9.33
C PRO A 256 25.42 -5.51 9.76
N GLY A 257 24.40 -5.97 10.49
CA GLY A 257 24.28 -7.35 11.00
C GLY A 257 23.21 -8.18 10.30
N THR A 258 22.48 -7.62 9.33
CA THR A 258 21.34 -8.28 8.67
C THR A 258 21.49 -8.32 7.15
N PHE A 259 21.36 -7.18 6.46
CA PHE A 259 21.35 -7.11 4.99
C PHE A 259 22.63 -6.54 4.38
N GLY A 260 23.44 -5.83 5.15
CA GLY A 260 24.51 -4.95 4.65
C GLY A 260 25.62 -5.63 3.87
N SER A 261 25.79 -6.96 4.01
CA SER A 261 26.84 -7.74 3.32
C SER A 261 26.28 -8.83 2.41
N LEU A 262 24.96 -8.88 2.19
CA LEU A 262 24.32 -9.99 1.51
C LEU A 262 24.33 -9.87 -0.01
N TYR A 263 24.31 -8.64 -0.52
CA TYR A 263 24.20 -8.37 -1.96
C TYR A 263 25.53 -7.89 -2.54
N ARG A 264 25.80 -8.28 -3.79
CA ARG A 264 26.70 -7.55 -4.67
C ARG A 264 26.07 -6.22 -5.08
N ASP A 265 26.84 -5.33 -5.71
CA ASP A 265 26.25 -4.19 -6.36
C ASP A 265 25.17 -4.66 -7.35
N PRO A 266 23.96 -4.07 -7.31
CA PRO A 266 22.84 -4.54 -8.11
C PRO A 266 23.07 -4.27 -9.60
N ASP A 267 22.38 -5.06 -10.44
CA ASP A 267 22.28 -4.72 -11.85
C ASP A 267 21.57 -3.35 -12.04
N PRO A 268 21.78 -2.67 -13.16
CA PRO A 268 20.92 -1.56 -13.53
C PRO A 268 19.44 -1.99 -13.55
N PRO A 269 18.49 -1.06 -13.34
CA PRO A 269 17.07 -1.36 -13.49
C PRO A 269 16.76 -1.94 -14.88
N GLU A 270 15.82 -2.87 -14.92
CA GLU A 270 15.36 -3.46 -16.18
C GLU A 270 14.72 -2.40 -17.07
N PRO A 271 14.95 -2.42 -18.40
CA PRO A 271 14.37 -1.49 -19.34
C PRO A 271 12.88 -1.83 -19.59
N VAL A 272 12.01 -1.44 -18.69
CA VAL A 272 10.56 -1.69 -18.76
C VAL A 272 9.80 -0.46 -19.24
N THR A 273 8.64 -0.68 -19.87
CA THR A 273 7.75 0.40 -20.35
C THR A 273 6.50 0.56 -19.47
N GLY A 274 6.25 -0.39 -18.56
CA GLY A 274 5.15 -0.33 -17.59
C GLY A 274 5.42 0.66 -16.44
N CYS A 275 4.39 0.92 -15.65
CA CYS A 275 4.48 1.78 -14.47
C CYS A 275 5.06 1.01 -13.26
N PHE A 276 6.26 0.50 -13.42
CA PHE A 276 7.02 -0.16 -12.35
C PHE A 276 8.52 -0.04 -12.64
N VAL A 277 9.31 -0.29 -11.62
CA VAL A 277 10.76 -0.48 -11.74
C VAL A 277 11.15 -1.83 -11.15
N SER A 278 12.15 -2.47 -11.73
CA SER A 278 12.67 -3.74 -11.24
C SER A 278 14.18 -3.80 -11.35
N GLN A 279 14.82 -4.31 -10.31
CA GLN A 279 16.28 -4.41 -10.22
C GLN A 279 16.67 -5.75 -9.61
N PHE A 280 17.71 -6.40 -10.14
CA PHE A 280 18.19 -7.68 -9.63
C PHE A 280 19.51 -7.50 -8.86
N GLY A 281 19.57 -8.05 -7.65
CA GLY A 281 20.80 -8.12 -6.84
C GLY A 281 21.23 -9.56 -6.61
N GLU A 282 22.44 -9.90 -7.08
CA GLU A 282 23.02 -11.21 -6.82
C GLU A 282 23.54 -11.31 -5.38
N HIS A 283 23.32 -12.47 -4.73
CA HIS A 283 23.83 -12.69 -3.38
C HIS A 283 25.34 -12.93 -3.40
N VAL A 284 26.06 -12.39 -2.40
CA VAL A 284 27.50 -12.61 -2.21
C VAL A 284 27.79 -14.07 -1.91
N LYS A 285 27.00 -14.69 -1.02
CA LYS A 285 27.09 -16.10 -0.65
C LYS A 285 25.92 -16.87 -1.24
N LYS A 286 26.13 -18.17 -1.51
CA LYS A 286 25.02 -19.06 -1.87
C LYS A 286 24.13 -19.27 -0.65
N GLY A 287 22.83 -19.27 -0.87
CA GLY A 287 21.84 -19.52 0.17
C GLY A 287 20.74 -18.46 0.24
N SER A 288 19.80 -18.68 1.15
CA SER A 288 18.69 -17.75 1.39
C SER A 288 19.16 -16.49 2.09
N VAL A 289 18.68 -15.34 1.60
CA VAL A 289 18.79 -14.07 2.33
C VAL A 289 17.56 -13.81 3.22
N GLY A 290 16.61 -14.72 3.21
CA GLY A 290 15.40 -14.64 4.04
C GLY A 290 15.60 -15.08 5.49
N VAL A 291 16.75 -15.70 5.82
CA VAL A 291 17.10 -16.15 7.18
C VAL A 291 18.35 -15.46 7.69
N LEU A 292 18.53 -15.38 9.00
CA LEU A 292 19.77 -14.88 9.58
C LEU A 292 20.93 -15.84 9.28
N GLU A 293 22.13 -15.32 9.05
CA GLU A 293 23.32 -16.10 8.63
C GLU A 293 23.69 -17.24 9.62
N LYS A 294 23.33 -17.11 10.89
CA LYS A 294 23.49 -18.13 11.93
C LYS A 294 22.47 -19.27 11.86
N ASP A 295 21.39 -19.06 11.14
CA ASP A 295 20.24 -19.99 11.10
C ASP A 295 20.28 -20.75 9.77
N HIS A 296 20.80 -21.96 9.76
CA HIS A 296 20.85 -22.85 8.58
C HIS A 296 19.49 -23.48 8.21
N ASN A 297 18.39 -22.73 8.41
CA ASN A 297 17.01 -23.20 8.25
C ASN A 297 16.35 -22.71 6.95
N GLU A 298 17.13 -22.50 5.89
CA GLU A 298 16.57 -22.06 4.60
C GLU A 298 15.58 -23.07 4.02
N LEU A 299 14.65 -22.55 3.24
CA LEU A 299 13.67 -23.33 2.49
C LEU A 299 14.26 -23.74 1.13
N PRO A 300 13.65 -24.73 0.46
CA PRO A 300 14.05 -25.12 -0.89
C PRO A 300 13.94 -23.95 -1.88
N LEU A 301 14.77 -24.04 -2.93
CA LEU A 301 14.69 -23.14 -4.07
C LEU A 301 13.30 -23.20 -4.72
N LEU A 302 12.74 -22.04 -5.08
CA LEU A 302 11.50 -21.97 -5.86
C LEU A 302 11.65 -22.73 -7.19
N PRO A 303 10.63 -23.50 -7.58
CA PRO A 303 10.65 -24.20 -8.87
C PRO A 303 10.83 -23.21 -10.03
N GLY A 304 11.68 -23.56 -10.99
CA GLY A 304 11.91 -22.73 -12.18
C GLY A 304 13.10 -21.78 -12.09
N LEU A 305 13.61 -21.45 -10.91
CA LEU A 305 14.80 -20.61 -10.78
C LEU A 305 16.08 -21.36 -11.14
N THR A 306 16.81 -20.86 -12.11
CA THR A 306 18.06 -21.45 -12.60
C THR A 306 19.17 -20.39 -12.75
N GLY A 307 20.41 -20.83 -12.93
CA GLY A 307 21.54 -19.95 -13.14
C GLY A 307 21.68 -18.91 -12.04
N ARG A 308 21.90 -17.65 -12.42
CA ARG A 308 22.07 -16.55 -11.46
C ARG A 308 20.79 -16.23 -10.67
N LEU A 309 19.60 -16.50 -11.25
CA LEU A 309 18.33 -16.27 -10.55
C LEU A 309 18.17 -17.17 -9.32
N SER A 310 18.84 -18.32 -9.28
CA SER A 310 18.84 -19.21 -8.12
C SER A 310 19.68 -18.70 -6.94
N ASN A 311 20.40 -17.60 -7.10
CA ASN A 311 21.24 -17.00 -6.05
C ASN A 311 21.16 -15.46 -6.07
N GLY A 312 19.97 -14.92 -6.08
CA GLY A 312 19.72 -13.50 -6.08
C GLY A 312 18.31 -13.15 -5.64
N THR A 313 18.04 -11.86 -5.60
CA THR A 313 16.72 -11.29 -5.28
C THR A 313 16.38 -10.24 -6.31
N ARG A 314 15.17 -10.31 -6.86
CA ARG A 314 14.58 -9.27 -7.69
C ARG A 314 13.71 -8.38 -6.83
N TYR A 315 14.10 -7.12 -6.69
CA TYR A 315 13.28 -6.08 -6.09
C TYR A 315 12.45 -5.43 -7.18
N SER A 316 11.15 -5.30 -6.95
CA SER A 316 10.23 -4.67 -7.90
C SER A 316 9.28 -3.75 -7.16
N TRP A 317 9.14 -2.54 -7.68
CA TRP A 317 8.18 -1.55 -7.19
C TRP A 317 7.16 -1.26 -8.29
N VAL A 318 5.95 -1.80 -8.14
CA VAL A 318 4.80 -1.52 -8.99
C VAL A 318 4.10 -0.28 -8.44
N TYR A 319 4.16 0.76 -9.20
CA TYR A 319 3.65 2.07 -8.78
C TYR A 319 2.12 2.07 -8.65
N PRO A 320 1.57 2.77 -7.62
CA PRO A 320 2.31 3.53 -6.61
C PRO A 320 2.70 2.70 -5.37
N ASN A 321 1.96 1.64 -4.99
CA ASN A 321 1.84 1.19 -3.62
C ASN A 321 2.26 -0.26 -3.34
N LEU A 322 2.71 -1.00 -4.35
CA LEU A 322 3.13 -2.39 -4.20
C LEU A 322 4.63 -2.52 -4.44
N SER A 323 5.37 -3.03 -3.46
CA SER A 323 6.74 -3.45 -3.66
C SER A 323 6.98 -4.84 -3.11
N PHE A 324 7.93 -5.57 -3.72
CA PHE A 324 8.28 -6.90 -3.25
C PHE A 324 9.73 -7.27 -3.61
N ALA A 325 10.26 -8.17 -2.82
CA ALA A 325 11.54 -8.83 -3.03
C ALA A 325 11.29 -10.30 -3.37
N ALA A 326 11.42 -10.66 -4.64
CA ALA A 326 11.31 -12.03 -5.13
C ALA A 326 12.68 -12.70 -5.01
N SER A 327 12.86 -13.46 -3.93
CA SER A 327 14.11 -14.16 -3.61
C SER A 327 14.10 -15.58 -4.14
N ARG A 328 15.16 -16.33 -3.86
CA ARG A 328 15.33 -17.71 -4.32
C ARG A 328 14.30 -18.70 -3.75
N ASP A 329 13.72 -18.42 -2.60
CA ASP A 329 12.91 -19.34 -1.81
C ASP A 329 11.66 -18.69 -1.19
N ALA A 330 11.49 -17.39 -1.33
CA ALA A 330 10.40 -16.64 -0.75
C ALA A 330 10.10 -15.36 -1.53
N LEU A 331 8.90 -14.85 -1.38
CA LEU A 331 8.53 -13.47 -1.74
C LEU A 331 8.25 -12.69 -0.46
N TRP A 332 8.88 -11.55 -0.33
CA TRP A 332 8.57 -10.55 0.67
C TRP A 332 7.83 -9.38 0.01
N MET A 333 6.56 -9.23 0.32
CA MET A 333 5.67 -8.23 -0.28
C MET A 333 5.33 -7.14 0.73
N LEU A 334 5.34 -5.91 0.28
CA LEU A 334 4.91 -4.71 0.98
C LEU A 334 3.84 -3.98 0.15
N GLU A 335 2.71 -3.73 0.77
CA GLU A 335 1.61 -2.94 0.20
C GLU A 335 1.33 -1.78 1.15
N VAL A 336 1.38 -0.55 0.65
CA VAL A 336 1.22 0.63 1.48
C VAL A 336 -0.09 1.35 1.19
N THR A 337 -0.67 1.92 2.25
CA THR A 337 -1.82 2.83 2.18
C THR A 337 -1.47 4.10 2.93
N PRO A 338 -1.37 5.25 2.27
CA PRO A 338 -1.17 6.52 2.95
C PRO A 338 -2.37 6.83 3.87
N ILE A 339 -2.10 7.16 5.11
CA ILE A 339 -3.13 7.60 6.08
C ILE A 339 -3.24 9.12 6.09
N ASP A 340 -2.10 9.78 6.13
CA ASP A 340 -1.95 11.22 5.99
C ASP A 340 -0.59 11.54 5.32
N PRO A 341 -0.20 12.81 5.14
CA PRO A 341 1.09 13.15 4.51
C PRO A 341 2.31 12.55 5.21
N THR A 342 2.21 12.17 6.48
CA THR A 342 3.34 11.77 7.35
C THR A 342 3.14 10.44 8.07
N GLU A 343 2.05 9.72 7.78
CA GLU A 343 1.76 8.41 8.34
C GLU A 343 1.32 7.43 7.24
N THR A 344 1.89 6.23 7.26
CA THR A 344 1.65 5.17 6.31
C THR A 344 1.24 3.88 7.02
N GLN A 345 0.14 3.28 6.58
CA GLN A 345 -0.22 1.90 6.90
C GLN A 345 0.52 0.96 5.95
N VAL A 346 1.18 -0.05 6.51
CA VAL A 346 1.91 -1.07 5.76
C VAL A 346 1.26 -2.42 5.99
N ARG A 347 1.00 -3.13 4.91
CA ARG A 347 0.69 -4.57 4.91
C ARG A 347 1.88 -5.32 4.36
N MET A 348 2.50 -6.14 5.21
CA MET A 348 3.64 -6.97 4.88
C MET A 348 3.23 -8.44 4.80
N ARG A 349 3.67 -9.15 3.77
CA ARG A 349 3.46 -10.59 3.62
C ARG A 349 4.77 -11.32 3.36
N LEU A 350 4.88 -12.52 3.95
CA LEU A 350 5.86 -13.53 3.54
C LEU A 350 5.11 -14.63 2.80
N MET A 351 5.53 -14.89 1.57
CA MET A 351 4.89 -15.82 0.68
C MET A 351 5.87 -16.87 0.20
N PHE A 352 5.38 -18.09 0.08
CA PHE A 352 6.17 -19.26 -0.28
C PHE A 352 5.41 -20.14 -1.28
N ASP A 353 6.13 -21.08 -1.88
CA ASP A 353 5.53 -22.14 -2.68
C ASP A 353 4.56 -22.98 -1.82
N ALA A 354 3.39 -23.30 -2.39
CA ALA A 354 2.32 -24.00 -1.67
C ALA A 354 2.75 -25.41 -1.18
N ASP A 355 3.52 -26.13 -1.96
CA ASP A 355 4.00 -27.47 -1.60
C ASP A 355 5.06 -27.40 -0.48
N VAL A 356 5.92 -26.38 -0.53
CA VAL A 356 6.90 -26.12 0.53
C VAL A 356 6.20 -25.83 1.86
N MET A 357 5.08 -25.12 1.84
CA MET A 357 4.29 -24.82 3.06
C MET A 357 3.70 -26.09 3.71
N GLN A 358 3.47 -27.16 2.94
CA GLN A 358 2.99 -28.45 3.47
C GLN A 358 4.15 -29.34 3.99
N SER A 359 5.40 -28.92 3.82
CA SER A 359 6.55 -29.72 4.21
C SER A 359 6.71 -29.83 5.74
N ARG A 360 7.24 -30.97 6.17
CA ARG A 360 7.53 -31.20 7.61
C ARG A 360 8.53 -30.15 8.12
N GLY A 361 8.19 -29.48 9.22
CA GLY A 361 9.04 -28.47 9.86
C GLY A 361 8.93 -27.07 9.26
N PHE A 362 8.04 -26.82 8.29
CA PHE A 362 7.83 -25.51 7.70
C PHE A 362 7.60 -24.42 8.75
N ALA A 363 6.74 -24.64 9.77
CA ALA A 363 6.45 -23.64 10.79
C ALA A 363 7.71 -23.19 11.56
N ALA A 364 8.63 -24.10 11.86
CA ALA A 364 9.89 -23.75 12.53
C ALA A 364 10.81 -22.93 11.61
N LYS A 365 10.84 -23.23 10.32
CA LYS A 365 11.58 -22.46 9.33
C LYS A 365 10.97 -21.10 9.11
N LEU A 366 9.64 -21.01 8.97
CA LEU A 366 8.92 -19.75 8.83
C LEU A 366 9.27 -18.75 9.96
N ALA A 367 9.39 -19.24 11.19
CA ALA A 367 9.76 -18.39 12.32
C ALA A 367 11.13 -17.70 12.16
N THR A 368 12.09 -18.32 11.46
CA THR A 368 13.39 -17.70 11.19
C THR A 368 13.30 -16.60 10.12
N TYR A 369 12.43 -16.78 9.12
CA TYR A 369 12.13 -15.72 8.13
C TYR A 369 11.42 -14.54 8.78
N GLU A 370 10.43 -14.82 9.64
CA GLU A 370 9.71 -13.77 10.36
C GLU A 370 10.62 -12.95 11.29
N GLU A 371 11.53 -13.62 12.01
CA GLU A 371 12.48 -12.93 12.90
C GLU A 371 13.43 -12.03 12.11
N ARG A 372 13.94 -12.51 10.98
CA ARG A 372 14.78 -11.72 10.09
C ARG A 372 14.06 -10.46 9.58
N MET A 373 12.82 -10.64 9.09
CA MET A 373 12.00 -9.53 8.61
C MET A 373 11.70 -8.51 9.71
N LYS A 374 11.40 -9.00 10.91
CA LYS A 374 11.14 -8.17 12.08
C LYS A 374 12.35 -7.29 12.44
N ILE A 375 13.55 -7.85 12.41
CA ILE A 375 14.78 -7.12 12.73
C ILE A 375 15.04 -6.06 11.65
N GLY A 376 15.05 -6.43 10.37
CA GLY A 376 15.31 -5.50 9.27
C GLY A 376 14.30 -4.36 9.23
N MET A 377 13.02 -4.67 9.39
CA MET A 377 11.98 -3.65 9.42
C MET A 377 12.10 -2.70 10.63
N ALA A 378 12.52 -3.21 11.80
CA ALA A 378 12.75 -2.36 12.97
C ALA A 378 13.95 -1.41 12.78
N GLU A 379 14.99 -1.86 12.07
CA GLU A 379 16.14 -1.02 11.70
C GLU A 379 15.71 0.10 10.75
N ASP A 380 14.89 -0.20 9.73
CA ASP A 380 14.39 0.77 8.74
C ASP A 380 13.44 1.80 9.36
N ILE A 381 12.50 1.38 10.21
CA ILE A 381 11.52 2.29 10.82
C ILE A 381 12.21 3.43 11.58
N VAL A 382 13.30 3.16 12.30
CA VAL A 382 14.05 4.19 13.03
C VAL A 382 14.60 5.25 12.08
N VAL A 383 15.14 4.84 10.95
CA VAL A 383 15.70 5.75 9.93
C VAL A 383 14.60 6.53 9.23
N LEU A 384 13.50 5.86 8.86
CA LEU A 384 12.35 6.44 8.16
C LEU A 384 11.66 7.53 8.99
N GLU A 385 11.40 7.29 10.28
CA GLU A 385 10.79 8.29 11.15
C GLU A 385 11.73 9.49 11.38
N ALA A 386 13.03 9.25 11.49
CA ALA A 386 14.02 10.34 11.59
C ALA A 386 14.13 11.12 10.27
N GLN A 387 14.08 10.46 9.12
CA GLN A 387 14.08 11.09 7.81
C GLN A 387 12.83 11.96 7.61
N GLN A 388 11.65 11.49 8.04
CA GLN A 388 10.42 12.29 8.00
C GLN A 388 10.54 13.59 8.77
N ILE A 389 11.15 13.57 9.96
CA ILE A 389 11.43 14.78 10.74
C ILE A 389 12.36 15.72 9.96
N GLY A 390 13.42 15.16 9.35
CA GLY A 390 14.42 15.92 8.59
C GLY A 390 13.82 16.59 7.35
N VAL A 391 13.04 15.87 6.53
CA VAL A 391 12.44 16.43 5.30
C VAL A 391 11.35 17.45 5.61
N SER A 392 10.75 17.40 6.79
CA SER A 392 9.74 18.40 7.24
C SER A 392 10.39 19.70 7.75
N SER A 393 11.70 19.77 7.85
CA SER A 393 12.41 20.95 8.30
C SER A 393 12.37 22.09 7.27
N GLN A 394 12.24 23.34 7.72
CA GLN A 394 12.36 24.52 6.86
C GLN A 394 13.70 24.62 6.12
N PHE A 395 14.72 23.90 6.59
CA PHE A 395 16.05 23.86 5.98
C PHE A 395 16.25 22.68 5.01
N ALA A 396 15.27 21.78 4.89
CA ALA A 396 15.36 20.70 3.93
C ALA A 396 15.44 21.22 2.49
N ARG A 397 16.24 20.58 1.67
CA ARG A 397 16.44 20.91 0.25
C ARG A 397 16.49 19.61 -0.55
N GLN A 398 16.28 19.71 -1.86
CA GLN A 398 16.51 18.58 -2.76
C GLN A 398 17.97 18.12 -2.67
N GLY A 399 18.17 16.81 -2.53
CA GLY A 399 19.46 16.14 -2.53
C GLY A 399 19.85 15.64 -3.92
N ARG A 400 20.83 14.74 -3.95
CA ARG A 400 21.29 14.02 -5.16
C ARG A 400 21.19 12.52 -4.91
N PHE A 401 21.03 11.74 -5.95
CA PHE A 401 21.06 10.29 -5.90
C PHE A 401 22.48 9.73 -5.91
N CYS A 402 22.66 8.53 -5.38
CA CYS A 402 23.79 7.67 -5.67
C CYS A 402 23.47 6.90 -6.96
N PRO A 403 24.11 7.20 -8.12
CA PRO A 403 23.68 6.65 -9.40
C PRO A 403 23.72 5.12 -9.47
N GLU A 404 24.67 4.49 -8.79
CA GLU A 404 24.83 3.04 -8.78
C GLU A 404 23.84 2.31 -7.88
N LEU A 405 23.37 2.96 -6.80
CA LEU A 405 22.62 2.26 -5.73
C LEU A 405 21.19 2.75 -5.54
N GLU A 406 20.81 3.91 -6.13
CA GLU A 406 19.47 4.50 -6.03
C GLU A 406 18.74 4.71 -7.39
N PRO A 407 19.09 4.00 -8.49
CA PRO A 407 18.46 4.26 -9.79
C PRO A 407 16.97 3.92 -9.78
N SER A 408 16.53 2.94 -8.97
CA SER A 408 15.12 2.58 -8.84
C SER A 408 14.30 3.68 -8.15
N VAL A 409 14.88 4.35 -7.16
CA VAL A 409 14.25 5.51 -6.50
C VAL A 409 14.12 6.68 -7.48
N HIS A 410 15.18 6.95 -8.26
CA HIS A 410 15.14 7.98 -9.28
C HIS A 410 14.03 7.71 -10.33
N ALA A 411 13.93 6.49 -10.86
CA ALA A 411 12.90 6.10 -11.81
C ALA A 411 11.48 6.33 -11.27
N PHE A 412 11.24 5.97 -10.00
CA PHE A 412 9.97 6.26 -9.34
C PHE A 412 9.72 7.76 -9.20
N GLN A 413 10.71 8.53 -8.75
CA GLN A 413 10.56 9.97 -8.53
C GLN A 413 10.33 10.73 -9.84
N GLU A 414 10.93 10.28 -10.94
CA GLU A 414 10.68 10.82 -12.28
C GLU A 414 9.24 10.54 -12.73
N TRP A 415 8.78 9.29 -12.65
CA TRP A 415 7.38 8.91 -12.91
C TRP A 415 6.40 9.72 -12.06
N TYR A 416 6.69 9.87 -10.76
CA TYR A 416 5.86 10.63 -9.83
C TYR A 416 5.80 12.12 -10.23
N ALA A 417 6.95 12.73 -10.53
CA ALA A 417 7.04 14.12 -10.92
C ALA A 417 6.25 14.38 -12.22
N GLU A 418 6.30 13.48 -13.20
CA GLU A 418 5.51 13.56 -14.42
C GLU A 418 4.01 13.56 -14.15
N ARG A 419 3.54 12.62 -13.36
CA ARG A 419 2.12 12.50 -12.97
C ARG A 419 1.63 13.71 -12.20
N MET A 420 2.43 14.20 -11.27
CA MET A 420 2.07 15.33 -10.42
C MET A 420 2.17 16.66 -11.13
N SER A 421 3.04 16.83 -12.09
CA SER A 421 3.22 18.07 -12.86
C SER A 421 2.31 18.18 -14.10
N ALA A 422 1.67 17.10 -14.54
CA ALA A 422 0.76 17.13 -15.68
C ALA A 422 -0.35 18.19 -15.45
N VAL A 423 -0.58 19.05 -16.43
CA VAL A 423 -1.69 20.02 -16.40
C VAL A 423 -2.98 19.22 -16.63
N SER A 424 -3.89 19.25 -15.65
CA SER A 424 -5.23 18.63 -15.75
C SER A 424 -6.18 19.46 -16.59
#